data_df2088ee86f221d9a22cc668e9af5261
#
_entry.id   df2088ee86f221d9a22cc668e9af5261
#
_cell.length_a   1.000
_cell.length_b   1.000
_cell.length_c   1.000
_cell.angle_alpha   90.00
_cell.angle_beta   90.00
_cell.angle_gamma   90.00
#
_symmetry.space_group_name_H-M   'P 1'
#
loop_
_entity.id
_entity.type
_entity.pdbx_description
1 polymer ?
#
loop_
_entity_poly.entity_id
_entity_poly.type
_entity_poly.pdbx_seq_one_letter_code
_entity_poly.pdbx_strand_id
1 'polypeptide(L)'
;MIIAYRNGDGMKQDPSGMYLYGATEWVDLDGAIDYAIKNGAKKVVLFGISGGGGPEASWIMNTNEPEKVDGFIYEAPTFNFIESVKVNGQARFPWLPVSLFDYFIWLSEIRFGIDFDSMDYREAVINDDTPMLLFHGDVDEWIQVSLSDYIAE
;
A
#
# COMPACT_ATOMS: atom_id res chain seq x y z
N MET A 1 8.46 3.14 -16.47
CA MET A 1 7.13 2.59 -16.82
C MET A 1 6.14 3.06 -15.79
N ILE A 2 4.91 3.37 -16.17
CA ILE A 2 3.81 3.67 -15.26
C ILE A 2 2.81 2.53 -15.42
N ILE A 3 2.31 2.02 -14.32
CA ILE A 3 1.31 0.94 -14.31
C ILE A 3 -0.03 1.48 -13.80
N ALA A 4 -1.12 0.88 -14.28
CA ALA A 4 -2.46 1.09 -13.76
C ALA A 4 -2.94 -0.26 -13.21
N TYR A 5 -3.44 -0.23 -11.98
CA TYR A 5 -3.90 -1.42 -11.29
C TYR A 5 -5.32 -1.81 -11.70
N ARG A 6 -5.66 -3.10 -11.48
CA ARG A 6 -7.04 -3.58 -11.60
C ARG A 6 -8.01 -2.69 -10.82
N ASN A 7 -9.26 -2.70 -11.18
CA ASN A 7 -10.32 -1.90 -10.57
C ASN A 7 -10.13 -0.37 -10.67
N GLY A 8 -9.02 0.12 -11.25
CA GLY A 8 -8.86 1.52 -11.62
C GLY A 8 -9.71 1.90 -12.84
N ASP A 9 -9.85 3.21 -13.08
CA ASP A 9 -10.63 3.73 -14.21
C ASP A 9 -10.16 3.16 -15.55
N GLY A 10 -11.06 2.50 -16.26
CA GLY A 10 -10.79 1.89 -17.57
C GLY A 10 -9.98 0.59 -17.53
N MET A 11 -9.66 0.09 -16.35
CA MET A 11 -8.89 -1.13 -16.17
C MET A 11 -9.80 -2.35 -15.98
N LYS A 12 -9.17 -3.56 -16.09
CA LYS A 12 -9.88 -4.80 -15.85
C LYS A 12 -10.40 -4.84 -14.41
N GLN A 13 -11.68 -5.18 -14.27
CA GLN A 13 -12.31 -5.38 -12.97
C GLN A 13 -12.07 -6.83 -12.49
N ASP A 14 -11.76 -7.00 -11.22
CA ASP A 14 -11.84 -8.27 -10.52
C ASP A 14 -13.21 -8.42 -9.81
N PRO A 15 -13.51 -9.56 -9.18
CA PRO A 15 -14.80 -9.77 -8.52
C PRO A 15 -15.11 -8.79 -7.38
N SER A 16 -14.09 -8.16 -6.77
CA SER A 16 -14.29 -7.17 -5.71
C SER A 16 -14.83 -5.84 -6.25
N GLY A 17 -14.43 -5.48 -7.46
CA GLY A 17 -14.72 -4.19 -8.08
C GLY A 17 -14.14 -2.99 -7.33
N MET A 18 -13.24 -3.22 -6.36
CA MET A 18 -12.67 -2.20 -5.48
C MET A 18 -11.15 -2.16 -5.56
N TYR A 19 -10.58 -0.97 -5.44
CA TYR A 19 -9.15 -0.82 -5.21
C TYR A 19 -8.85 -1.10 -3.73
N LEU A 20 -8.02 -2.10 -3.46
CA LEU A 20 -7.81 -2.66 -2.12
C LEU A 20 -6.40 -2.39 -1.57
N TYR A 21 -5.78 -1.29 -2.00
CA TYR A 21 -4.50 -0.79 -1.47
C TYR A 21 -3.39 -1.84 -1.34
N GLY A 22 -3.33 -2.76 -2.29
CA GLY A 22 -2.31 -3.80 -2.36
C GLY A 22 -2.83 -5.23 -2.17
N ALA A 23 -3.98 -5.45 -1.52
CA ALA A 23 -4.45 -6.80 -1.23
C ALA A 23 -4.60 -7.68 -2.49
N THR A 24 -4.93 -7.09 -3.63
CA THR A 24 -5.01 -7.78 -4.93
C THR A 24 -4.11 -7.17 -6.00
N GLU A 25 -3.73 -5.91 -5.86
CA GLU A 25 -3.00 -5.13 -6.86
C GLU A 25 -1.53 -5.54 -6.98
N TRP A 26 -0.96 -6.18 -5.95
CA TRP A 26 0.42 -6.67 -6.00
C TRP A 26 0.67 -7.64 -7.16
N VAL A 27 -0.35 -8.39 -7.59
CA VAL A 27 -0.25 -9.31 -8.73
C VAL A 27 -0.06 -8.54 -10.05
N ASP A 28 -0.68 -7.36 -10.18
CA ASP A 28 -0.48 -6.51 -11.36
C ASP A 28 0.91 -5.90 -11.36
N LEU A 29 1.43 -5.55 -10.17
CA LEU A 29 2.79 -5.07 -10.00
C LEU A 29 3.81 -6.16 -10.35
N ASP A 30 3.62 -7.38 -9.87
CA ASP A 30 4.47 -8.53 -10.18
C ASP A 30 4.53 -8.77 -11.70
N GLY A 31 3.36 -8.79 -12.36
CA GLY A 31 3.30 -8.88 -13.81
C GLY A 31 4.00 -7.73 -14.55
N ALA A 32 3.99 -6.52 -13.99
CA ALA A 32 4.68 -5.37 -14.55
C ALA A 32 6.20 -5.46 -14.37
N ILE A 33 6.66 -5.97 -13.24
CA ILE A 33 8.09 -6.28 -12.97
C ILE A 33 8.59 -7.29 -13.98
N ASP A 34 7.86 -8.40 -14.13
CA ASP A 34 8.19 -9.45 -15.11
C ASP A 34 8.24 -8.92 -16.55
N TYR A 35 7.27 -8.08 -16.91
CA TYR A 35 7.25 -7.43 -18.21
C TYR A 35 8.49 -6.55 -18.42
N ALA A 36 8.89 -5.75 -17.43
CA ALA A 36 10.07 -4.89 -17.54
C ALA A 36 11.34 -5.72 -17.75
N ILE A 37 11.54 -6.75 -16.94
CA ILE A 37 12.70 -7.66 -17.03
C ILE A 37 12.74 -8.35 -18.40
N LYS A 38 11.62 -8.91 -18.85
CA LYS A 38 11.50 -9.57 -20.15
C LYS A 38 11.81 -8.64 -21.33
N ASN A 39 11.57 -7.34 -21.16
CA ASN A 39 11.86 -6.33 -22.16
C ASN A 39 13.22 -5.65 -21.97
N GLY A 40 14.12 -6.25 -21.19
CA GLY A 40 15.52 -5.89 -21.11
C GLY A 40 15.89 -4.94 -19.95
N ALA A 41 15.00 -4.71 -18.99
CA ALA A 41 15.37 -4.03 -17.77
C ALA A 41 16.42 -4.87 -17.03
N LYS A 42 17.53 -4.23 -16.65
CA LYS A 42 18.62 -4.87 -15.89
C LYS A 42 18.50 -4.59 -14.40
N LYS A 43 17.74 -3.60 -14.03
CA LYS A 43 17.42 -3.17 -12.68
C LYS A 43 16.00 -2.68 -12.65
N VAL A 44 15.31 -2.99 -11.55
CA VAL A 44 13.96 -2.54 -11.29
C VAL A 44 13.96 -1.78 -9.95
N VAL A 45 13.53 -0.53 -9.99
CA VAL A 45 13.27 0.26 -8.79
C VAL A 45 11.79 0.64 -8.83
N LEU A 46 11.08 0.37 -7.77
CA LEU A 46 9.67 0.71 -7.63
C LEU A 46 9.53 2.10 -7.01
N PHE A 47 8.48 2.83 -7.42
CA PHE A 47 8.17 4.14 -6.88
C PHE A 47 6.68 4.24 -6.56
N GLY A 48 6.38 4.21 -5.28
CA GLY A 48 5.02 4.28 -4.73
C GLY A 48 4.73 5.63 -4.06
N ILE A 49 3.65 6.28 -4.49
CA ILE A 49 3.16 7.52 -3.89
C ILE A 49 1.86 7.23 -3.16
N SER A 50 1.74 7.67 -1.90
CA SER A 50 0.51 7.57 -1.11
C SER A 50 -0.03 6.12 -1.09
N GLY A 51 -1.26 5.89 -1.53
CA GLY A 51 -1.84 4.55 -1.69
C GLY A 51 -1.08 3.61 -2.64
N GLY A 52 -0.18 4.14 -3.48
CA GLY A 52 0.69 3.34 -4.34
C GLY A 52 1.76 2.55 -3.58
N GLY A 53 2.10 2.97 -2.36
CA GLY A 53 3.01 2.22 -1.49
C GLY A 53 2.42 0.88 -1.02
N GLY A 54 1.10 0.77 -0.91
CA GLY A 54 0.43 -0.46 -0.50
C GLY A 54 0.70 -1.66 -1.43
N PRO A 55 0.48 -1.55 -2.75
CA PRO A 55 0.81 -2.63 -3.70
C PRO A 55 2.28 -3.05 -3.67
N GLU A 56 3.22 -2.11 -3.47
CA GLU A 56 4.64 -2.42 -3.37
C GLU A 56 4.96 -3.18 -2.07
N ALA A 57 4.45 -2.71 -0.95
CA ALA A 57 4.63 -3.38 0.35
C ALA A 57 3.93 -4.75 0.39
N SER A 58 2.75 -4.87 -0.23
CA SER A 58 2.09 -6.15 -0.41
C SER A 58 2.87 -7.09 -1.33
N TRP A 59 3.54 -6.56 -2.36
CA TRP A 59 4.42 -7.37 -3.21
C TRP A 59 5.59 -7.94 -2.39
N ILE A 60 6.24 -7.15 -1.54
CA ILE A 60 7.29 -7.62 -0.61
C ILE A 60 6.76 -8.80 0.22
N MET A 61 5.56 -8.67 0.78
CA MET A 61 4.96 -9.69 1.65
C MET A 61 4.62 -10.99 0.91
N ASN A 62 4.29 -10.92 -0.37
CA ASN A 62 3.73 -12.06 -1.12
C ASN A 62 4.66 -12.64 -2.17
N THR A 63 5.74 -11.94 -2.56
CA THR A 63 6.65 -12.43 -3.59
C THR A 63 7.49 -13.60 -3.11
N ASN A 64 7.82 -14.51 -4.04
CA ASN A 64 8.84 -15.54 -3.82
C ASN A 64 10.15 -15.21 -4.55
N GLU A 65 10.24 -14.03 -5.17
CA GLU A 65 11.36 -13.61 -6.03
C GLU A 65 11.78 -12.15 -5.68
N PRO A 66 12.15 -11.88 -4.40
CA PRO A 66 12.48 -10.52 -3.96
C PRO A 66 13.66 -9.92 -4.75
N GLU A 67 14.56 -10.76 -5.26
CA GLU A 67 15.72 -10.35 -6.06
C GLU A 67 15.36 -9.68 -7.40
N LYS A 68 14.09 -9.70 -7.82
CA LYS A 68 13.64 -8.99 -9.02
C LYS A 68 13.62 -7.47 -8.85
N VAL A 69 13.61 -6.97 -7.61
CA VAL A 69 13.56 -5.54 -7.31
C VAL A 69 14.86 -5.10 -6.64
N ASP A 70 15.49 -4.08 -7.19
CA ASP A 70 16.77 -3.54 -6.72
C ASP A 70 16.61 -2.41 -5.69
N GLY A 71 15.42 -1.87 -5.51
CA GLY A 71 15.13 -0.81 -4.55
C GLY A 71 13.70 -0.29 -4.60
N PHE A 72 13.33 0.40 -3.53
CA PHE A 72 12.02 1.05 -3.38
C PHE A 72 12.20 2.55 -3.12
N ILE A 73 11.30 3.34 -3.66
CA ILE A 73 11.17 4.76 -3.37
C ILE A 73 9.73 5.01 -2.96
N TYR A 74 9.53 5.52 -1.76
CA TYR A 74 8.21 5.81 -1.22
C TYR A 74 8.04 7.30 -0.95
N GLU A 75 6.90 7.85 -1.35
CA GLU A 75 6.47 9.19 -1.01
C GLU A 75 5.13 9.13 -0.26
N ALA A 76 5.16 9.50 1.03
CA ALA A 76 4.00 9.47 1.92
C ALA A 76 3.17 8.17 1.81
N PRO A 77 3.79 6.97 1.96
CA PRO A 77 3.14 5.71 1.66
C PRO A 77 2.07 5.32 2.68
N THR A 78 1.09 4.55 2.23
CA THR A 78 0.10 3.91 3.09
C THR A 78 0.46 2.43 3.26
N PHE A 79 1.11 2.07 4.37
CA PHE A 79 1.50 0.70 4.69
C PHE A 79 0.50 -0.03 5.61
N ASN A 80 -0.38 0.71 6.28
CA ASN A 80 -1.46 0.16 7.08
C ASN A 80 -2.76 0.91 6.77
N PHE A 81 -3.70 0.20 6.16
CA PHE A 81 -4.95 0.78 5.72
C PHE A 81 -5.83 1.23 6.91
N ILE A 82 -6.01 0.36 7.91
CA ILE A 82 -6.87 0.62 9.08
C ILE A 82 -6.36 1.84 9.84
N GLU A 83 -5.06 1.88 10.13
CA GLU A 83 -4.47 2.98 10.88
C GLU A 83 -4.61 4.31 10.12
N SER A 84 -4.35 4.30 8.82
CA SER A 84 -4.55 5.47 7.96
C SER A 84 -6.00 5.97 7.98
N VAL A 85 -6.99 5.07 7.93
CA VAL A 85 -8.41 5.43 8.03
C VAL A 85 -8.73 6.04 9.39
N LYS A 86 -8.25 5.44 10.49
CA LYS A 86 -8.51 5.94 11.85
C LYS A 86 -7.88 7.31 12.08
N VAL A 87 -6.61 7.47 11.73
CA VAL A 87 -5.87 8.72 11.89
C VAL A 87 -6.51 9.85 11.09
N ASN A 88 -6.78 9.60 9.80
CA ASN A 88 -7.45 10.59 8.96
C ASN A 88 -8.90 10.88 9.41
N GLY A 89 -9.61 9.84 9.83
CA GLY A 89 -10.95 9.98 10.36
C GLY A 89 -10.98 10.88 11.60
N GLN A 90 -10.08 10.67 12.55
CA GLN A 90 -9.97 11.49 13.74
C GLN A 90 -9.53 12.92 13.45
N ALA A 91 -8.59 13.11 12.53
CA ALA A 91 -8.17 14.46 12.14
C ALA A 91 -9.35 15.28 11.55
N ARG A 92 -10.22 14.65 10.74
CA ARG A 92 -11.39 15.31 10.14
C ARG A 92 -12.59 15.45 11.08
N PHE A 93 -12.76 14.48 11.96
CA PHE A 93 -13.91 14.37 12.86
C PHE A 93 -13.46 14.14 14.31
N PRO A 94 -12.74 15.09 14.93
CA PRO A 94 -12.13 14.92 16.25
C PRO A 94 -13.17 14.70 17.38
N TRP A 95 -14.43 15.00 17.11
CA TRP A 95 -15.55 14.78 18.03
C TRP A 95 -16.14 13.38 17.97
N LEU A 96 -15.76 12.57 16.99
CA LEU A 96 -16.19 11.18 16.91
C LEU A 96 -15.26 10.27 17.74
N PRO A 97 -15.82 9.33 18.53
CA PRO A 97 -14.99 8.35 19.24
C PRO A 97 -14.32 7.38 18.25
N VAL A 98 -13.09 6.96 18.56
CA VAL A 98 -12.30 6.01 17.73
C VAL A 98 -13.09 4.73 17.48
N SER A 99 -13.82 4.24 18.49
CA SER A 99 -14.64 3.03 18.40
C SER A 99 -15.71 3.06 17.30
N LEU A 100 -16.09 4.25 16.85
CA LEU A 100 -17.02 4.39 15.73
C LEU A 100 -16.34 4.07 14.40
N PHE A 101 -15.07 4.42 14.25
CA PHE A 101 -14.28 4.01 13.08
C PHE A 101 -14.06 2.49 13.07
N ASP A 102 -13.76 1.89 14.22
CA ASP A 102 -13.67 0.43 14.37
C ASP A 102 -14.97 -0.26 13.94
N TYR A 103 -16.12 0.28 14.36
CA TYR A 103 -17.43 -0.24 13.98
C TYR A 103 -17.68 -0.17 12.46
N PHE A 104 -17.33 0.96 11.82
CA PHE A 104 -17.50 1.12 10.39
C PHE A 104 -16.55 0.22 9.59
N ILE A 105 -15.30 0.04 10.05
CA ILE A 105 -14.35 -0.90 9.46
C ILE A 105 -14.93 -2.31 9.52
N TRP A 106 -15.31 -2.78 10.70
CA TRP A 106 -15.94 -4.09 10.89
C TRP A 106 -17.21 -4.30 10.04
N LEU A 107 -18.07 -3.29 9.96
CA LEU A 107 -19.27 -3.36 9.12
C LEU A 107 -18.92 -3.48 7.63
N SER A 108 -17.87 -2.78 7.20
CA SER A 108 -17.36 -2.83 5.82
C SER A 108 -16.77 -4.22 5.50
N GLU A 109 -16.04 -4.83 6.44
CA GLU A 109 -15.52 -6.19 6.29
C GLU A 109 -16.66 -7.19 6.05
N ILE A 110 -17.71 -7.16 6.89
CA ILE A 110 -18.88 -8.02 6.71
C ILE A 110 -19.60 -7.73 5.39
N ARG A 111 -19.78 -6.45 5.05
CA ARG A 111 -20.56 -6.03 3.88
C ARG A 111 -19.89 -6.39 2.58
N PHE A 112 -18.57 -6.30 2.51
CA PHE A 112 -17.78 -6.44 1.29
C PHE A 112 -16.95 -7.72 1.25
N GLY A 113 -16.85 -8.45 2.37
CA GLY A 113 -16.05 -9.66 2.47
C GLY A 113 -14.55 -9.39 2.40
N ILE A 114 -14.10 -8.23 2.89
CA ILE A 114 -12.71 -7.78 2.88
C ILE A 114 -12.13 -8.02 4.27
N ASP A 115 -10.92 -8.53 4.33
CA ASP A 115 -10.10 -8.60 5.53
C ASP A 115 -9.12 -7.42 5.53
N PHE A 116 -9.48 -6.34 6.22
CA PHE A 116 -8.62 -5.15 6.29
C PHE A 116 -7.41 -5.35 7.19
N ASP A 117 -7.43 -6.29 8.14
CA ASP A 117 -6.28 -6.61 8.96
C ASP A 117 -5.14 -7.18 8.11
N SER A 118 -5.47 -7.88 7.01
CA SER A 118 -4.49 -8.38 6.05
C SER A 118 -3.76 -7.27 5.26
N MET A 119 -4.21 -6.02 5.36
CA MET A 119 -3.63 -4.85 4.69
C MET A 119 -2.69 -4.05 5.61
N ASP A 120 -2.07 -4.73 6.57
CA ASP A 120 -0.93 -4.21 7.33
C ASP A 120 0.37 -4.81 6.79
N TYR A 121 1.10 -4.01 6.05
CA TYR A 121 2.33 -4.42 5.36
C TYR A 121 3.60 -3.97 6.07
N ARG A 122 3.49 -3.28 7.22
CA ARG A 122 4.63 -2.65 7.92
C ARG A 122 5.73 -3.66 8.26
N GLU A 123 5.36 -4.80 8.83
CA GLU A 123 6.33 -5.85 9.18
C GLU A 123 7.08 -6.40 7.96
N ALA A 124 6.42 -6.51 6.82
CA ALA A 124 7.06 -6.94 5.59
C ALA A 124 8.10 -5.92 5.10
N VAL A 125 7.76 -4.63 5.17
CA VAL A 125 8.64 -3.54 4.75
C VAL A 125 9.84 -3.40 5.70
N ILE A 126 9.64 -3.49 7.02
CA ILE A 126 10.72 -3.40 8.03
C ILE A 126 11.71 -4.56 7.91
N ASN A 127 11.23 -5.75 7.57
CA ASN A 127 12.08 -6.94 7.48
C ASN A 127 12.66 -7.17 6.07
N ASP A 128 12.43 -6.27 5.12
CA ASP A 128 13.01 -6.34 3.79
C ASP A 128 14.37 -5.65 3.75
N ASP A 129 15.41 -6.37 3.32
CA ASP A 129 16.77 -5.85 3.20
C ASP A 129 17.01 -5.04 1.91
N THR A 130 16.02 -4.92 1.04
CA THR A 130 16.13 -4.18 -0.22
C THR A 130 16.30 -2.68 0.06
N PRO A 131 17.27 -2.00 -0.58
CA PRO A 131 17.47 -0.56 -0.37
C PRO A 131 16.19 0.26 -0.56
N MET A 132 15.87 1.08 0.43
CA MET A 132 14.67 1.90 0.44
C MET A 132 15.00 3.37 0.63
N LEU A 133 14.28 4.24 -0.08
CA LEU A 133 14.30 5.68 0.10
C LEU A 133 12.88 6.15 0.41
N LEU A 134 12.69 6.71 1.60
CA LEU A 134 11.39 7.12 2.11
C LEU A 134 11.35 8.65 2.25
N PHE A 135 10.35 9.27 1.61
CA PHE A 135 10.05 10.69 1.74
C PHE A 135 8.68 10.88 2.38
N HIS A 136 8.57 11.85 3.28
CA HIS A 136 7.29 12.24 3.84
C HIS A 136 7.30 13.71 4.22
N GLY A 137 6.26 14.43 3.85
CA GLY A 137 6.10 15.83 4.27
C GLY A 137 5.69 15.92 5.74
N ASP A 138 6.38 16.73 6.52
CA ASP A 138 6.14 16.93 7.96
C ASP A 138 4.79 17.58 8.29
N VAL A 139 4.14 18.19 7.30
CA VAL A 139 2.81 18.82 7.38
C VAL A 139 1.80 18.12 6.47
N ASP A 140 1.95 16.81 6.24
CA ASP A 140 0.97 16.06 5.45
C ASP A 140 -0.36 15.95 6.22
N GLU A 141 -1.42 16.52 5.63
CA GLU A 141 -2.77 16.53 6.22
C GLU A 141 -3.55 15.24 5.93
N TRP A 142 -3.05 14.38 5.05
CA TRP A 142 -3.74 13.17 4.63
C TRP A 142 -3.15 11.90 5.24
N ILE A 143 -1.83 11.78 5.23
CA ILE A 143 -1.11 10.67 5.82
C ILE A 143 -0.10 11.25 6.80
N GLN A 144 -0.28 10.97 8.09
CA GLN A 144 0.61 11.52 9.10
C GLN A 144 2.02 10.94 8.97
N VAL A 145 3.03 11.82 9.08
CA VAL A 145 4.45 11.44 9.02
C VAL A 145 4.82 10.35 10.01
N SER A 146 4.15 10.29 11.17
CA SER A 146 4.37 9.25 12.19
C SER A 146 4.17 7.82 11.68
N LEU A 147 3.38 7.63 10.61
CA LEU A 147 3.21 6.31 9.98
C LEU A 147 4.46 5.89 9.18
N SER A 148 5.23 6.86 8.70
CA SER A 148 6.52 6.61 8.04
C SER A 148 7.67 6.55 9.05
N ASP A 149 7.63 7.34 10.13
CA ASP A 149 8.63 7.29 11.20
C ASP A 149 8.76 5.88 11.78
N TYR A 150 7.63 5.20 11.96
CA TYR A 150 7.58 3.81 12.43
C TYR A 150 8.39 2.83 11.56
N ILE A 151 8.50 3.11 10.27
CA ILE A 151 9.27 2.27 9.31
C ILE A 151 10.76 2.67 9.31
N ALA A 152 11.07 3.92 9.64
CA ALA A 152 12.42 4.46 9.57
C ALA A 152 13.27 4.20 10.83
N GLU A 153 12.65 3.76 11.94
CA GLU A 153 13.28 3.39 13.20
C GLU A 153 13.85 1.97 13.19
#